data_f9251865e7e2bda4def3ead34bd71688
#
_entry.id   f9251865e7e2bda4def3ead34bd71688
#
_cell.length_a   1.000
_cell.length_b   1.000
_cell.length_c   1.000
_cell.angle_alpha   90.00
_cell.angle_beta   90.00
_cell.angle_gamma   90.00
#
_symmetry.space_group_name_H-M   'P 1'
#
loop_
_entity.id
_entity.type
_entity.pdbx_description
1 polymer ?
#
loop_
_entity_poly.entity_id
_entity_poly.type
_entity_poly.pdbx_seq_one_letter_code
_entity_poly.pdbx_strand_id
1 'polypeptide(L)'
;MIIRQIIRGRLIGPMLMLGICAGLCGGVDTVDAGVSPRVVVASYNVENLFDLKRDSTEYPGYIPDGAAGWDQGMLDKKLSQVARVIHDLDADILALQEIESRRALTLLNQRLKTPYPYTAIADQKPTTVKCALLSRHPIKSAAEIPVPQKSARNILKAEIEIAGRALIVFVNHWKAKSGPESERLPYARALANAIDDLAPGADFVVTGDLNANYNEFQTFQDDRELNDTGGITGINHILNTVQGSRLVDERRLNRKRESGIYLYNLWLELRPDRRWSSRFFHQENSPDHIIVSPGLYDNQGISYIDNSFDKFDPGYLFDGGRIKRWQRGDQGRGRHLGRGFSDHLPVFAWFAPQPFSYRHDAPYPEKTVSIAALYESKTGRVNYHVRRCAVIYKHQKYTVVKQKNGRAILIYGVGDQLTRGRMYHLTVNKLKRYYGMLEITELSDIEPVEEAIDTKKLLISPGDRLLADPVLVNEVIQKLQGVYQNGWLHYGDQRKIRLYAKDKALLPESGSRIILRNIRIGFHDHPELVLEQANQIELVKEGSNGR
;
A
#
# COMPACT_ATOMS: atom_id res chain seq x y z
N MET A 1 24.02 9.64 12.31
CA MET A 1 24.35 9.34 13.73
C MET A 1 23.26 8.55 14.45
N ILE A 2 21.98 8.76 14.21
CA ILE A 2 20.85 8.03 14.86
C ILE A 2 20.73 6.57 14.40
N ILE A 3 21.02 6.26 13.13
CA ILE A 3 20.97 4.87 12.59
C ILE A 3 22.09 3.98 13.14
N ARG A 4 23.22 4.56 13.59
CA ARG A 4 24.33 3.78 14.21
C ARG A 4 24.11 3.42 15.67
N GLN A 5 23.19 4.08 16.39
CA GLN A 5 22.96 3.83 17.83
C GLN A 5 21.96 2.69 18.14
N ILE A 6 21.13 2.29 17.20
CA ILE A 6 20.10 1.24 17.43
C ILE A 6 20.70 -0.18 17.49
N ILE A 7 21.95 -0.38 17.08
CA ILE A 7 22.60 -1.72 17.00
C ILE A 7 23.51 -2.01 18.22
N ARG A 8 23.66 -1.09 19.21
CA ARG A 8 24.56 -1.28 20.36
C ARG A 8 23.87 -1.57 21.71
N GLY A 9 22.82 -2.32 21.74
CA GLY A 9 22.12 -2.63 22.98
C GLY A 9 21.90 -4.13 23.23
N ARG A 10 22.96 -4.91 23.45
CA ARG A 10 22.98 -6.15 24.29
C ARG A 10 24.39 -6.72 24.33
N LEU A 11 25.14 -6.37 25.34
CA LEU A 11 26.34 -7.10 25.78
C LEU A 11 26.18 -7.44 27.26
N ILE A 12 26.16 -8.72 27.53
CA ILE A 12 26.21 -9.32 28.87
C ILE A 12 27.70 -9.43 29.24
N GLY A 13 27.98 -9.03 30.48
CA GLY A 13 29.32 -8.82 31.01
C GLY A 13 30.17 -10.08 31.26
N PRO A 14 31.42 -9.92 31.70
CA PRO A 14 32.46 -10.90 31.60
C PRO A 14 32.63 -11.78 32.84
N MET A 15 33.06 -13.01 32.65
CA MET A 15 33.66 -13.81 33.71
C MET A 15 35.11 -14.16 33.33
N LEU A 16 36.00 -13.75 34.21
CA LEU A 16 37.45 -13.92 34.17
C LEU A 16 37.85 -15.35 34.52
N MET A 17 38.68 -16.01 33.70
CA MET A 17 39.63 -17.02 34.21
C MET A 17 40.96 -17.00 33.45
N LEU A 18 42.03 -16.84 34.22
CA LEU A 18 43.41 -16.92 33.80
C LEU A 18 43.80 -18.41 33.49
N GLY A 19 44.54 -18.61 32.43
CA GLY A 19 45.28 -19.83 32.19
C GLY A 19 46.40 -19.59 31.19
N ILE A 20 47.64 -19.57 31.70
CA ILE A 20 48.90 -19.39 30.95
C ILE A 20 49.27 -20.71 30.27
N CYS A 21 49.54 -20.69 28.96
CA CYS A 21 50.55 -21.59 28.35
C CYS A 21 51.08 -20.95 27.07
N ALA A 22 52.41 -20.87 27.03
CA ALA A 22 53.17 -20.35 25.92
C ALA A 22 53.34 -21.42 24.81
N GLY A 23 53.44 -20.94 23.57
CA GLY A 23 54.19 -21.69 22.55
C GLY A 23 53.66 -21.64 21.14
N LEU A 24 54.46 -21.04 20.29
CA LEU A 24 54.62 -21.24 18.83
C LEU A 24 53.81 -20.39 17.85
N CYS A 25 54.55 -19.50 17.21
CA CYS A 25 54.22 -18.67 16.07
C CYS A 25 53.61 -19.46 14.91
N GLY A 26 52.45 -19.05 14.50
CA GLY A 26 51.89 -19.27 13.17
C GLY A 26 50.96 -18.09 12.96
N GLY A 27 51.37 -17.13 12.13
CA GLY A 27 50.52 -16.03 11.73
C GLY A 27 49.23 -16.54 11.10
N VAL A 28 48.18 -16.55 11.86
CA VAL A 28 46.82 -16.61 11.34
C VAL A 28 46.39 -15.18 11.24
N ASP A 29 46.38 -14.65 10.03
CA ASP A 29 45.65 -13.41 9.73
C ASP A 29 44.22 -13.59 10.28
N THR A 30 43.95 -12.99 11.41
CA THR A 30 42.59 -12.81 11.88
C THR A 30 41.91 -11.91 10.83
N VAL A 31 41.26 -12.55 9.87
CA VAL A 31 40.24 -11.85 9.07
C VAL A 31 39.25 -11.32 10.08
N ASP A 32 39.41 -10.04 10.37
CA ASP A 32 38.38 -9.24 11.03
C ASP A 32 37.08 -9.57 10.30
N ALA A 33 36.09 -10.12 10.99
CA ALA A 33 34.78 -10.39 10.43
C ALA A 33 34.13 -9.02 10.13
N GLY A 34 34.70 -8.34 9.12
CA GLY A 34 34.29 -7.03 8.66
C GLY A 34 32.82 -7.08 8.33
N VAL A 35 32.06 -6.22 8.96
CA VAL A 35 30.66 -5.93 8.60
C VAL A 35 30.66 -5.74 7.09
N SER A 36 30.03 -6.65 6.36
CA SER A 36 29.89 -6.58 4.90
C SER A 36 29.46 -5.17 4.51
N PRO A 37 30.11 -4.53 3.52
CA PRO A 37 29.77 -3.18 3.10
C PRO A 37 28.29 -3.14 2.71
N ARG A 38 27.51 -2.35 3.43
CA ARG A 38 26.08 -2.13 3.17
C ARG A 38 25.92 -0.86 2.38
N VAL A 39 25.03 -0.89 1.42
CA VAL A 39 24.66 0.26 0.58
C VAL A 39 23.20 0.60 0.84
N VAL A 40 22.93 1.83 1.19
CA VAL A 40 21.57 2.35 1.44
C VAL A 40 21.07 2.99 0.16
N VAL A 41 20.00 2.43 -0.41
CA VAL A 41 19.23 3.04 -1.50
C VAL A 41 17.97 3.66 -0.91
N ALA A 42 17.72 4.93 -1.22
CA ALA A 42 16.55 5.66 -0.71
C ALA A 42 15.85 6.45 -1.82
N SER A 43 14.61 6.80 -1.57
CA SER A 43 13.81 7.70 -2.39
C SER A 43 13.14 8.77 -1.53
N TYR A 44 13.12 10.01 -2.03
CA TYR A 44 12.50 11.14 -1.36
C TYR A 44 11.88 12.12 -2.36
N ASN A 45 10.56 12.22 -2.38
CA ASN A 45 9.86 13.33 -3.00
C ASN A 45 10.00 14.55 -2.07
N VAL A 46 10.66 15.61 -2.55
CA VAL A 46 11.01 16.77 -1.73
C VAL A 46 9.93 17.87 -1.69
N GLU A 47 8.77 17.64 -2.29
CA GLU A 47 7.69 18.63 -2.40
C GLU A 47 8.16 19.96 -3.00
N ASN A 48 8.49 19.94 -4.30
CA ASN A 48 8.83 21.12 -5.09
C ASN A 48 10.09 21.88 -4.65
N LEU A 49 11.23 21.48 -5.18
CA LEU A 49 12.48 22.26 -5.06
C LEU A 49 12.76 23.03 -6.35
N PHE A 50 12.56 24.34 -6.28
CA PHE A 50 12.78 25.29 -7.39
C PHE A 50 14.00 26.16 -7.12
N ASP A 51 14.75 26.50 -8.17
CA ASP A 51 15.78 27.54 -8.10
C ASP A 51 15.16 28.95 -8.31
N LEU A 52 15.98 29.96 -8.50
CA LEU A 52 15.54 31.34 -8.75
C LEU A 52 15.77 31.80 -10.20
N LYS A 53 16.06 30.88 -11.11
CA LYS A 53 16.17 31.18 -12.54
C LYS A 53 14.81 30.95 -13.18
N ARG A 54 14.26 31.99 -13.78
CA ARG A 54 13.00 31.92 -14.50
C ARG A 54 13.19 31.29 -15.86
N ASP A 55 12.56 30.15 -16.13
CA ASP A 55 12.59 29.45 -17.41
C ASP A 55 11.20 29.25 -18.03
N SER A 56 10.15 29.78 -17.39
CA SER A 56 8.75 29.71 -17.81
C SER A 56 8.10 28.33 -17.63
N THR A 57 8.72 27.42 -16.87
CA THR A 57 8.12 26.12 -16.50
C THR A 57 7.67 26.09 -15.05
N GLU A 58 7.94 27.11 -14.26
CA GLU A 58 7.67 27.19 -12.84
C GLU A 58 6.16 27.12 -12.55
N TYR A 59 5.82 26.47 -11.45
CA TYR A 59 4.48 26.60 -10.89
C TYR A 59 4.23 28.03 -10.41
N PRO A 60 3.00 28.55 -10.49
CA PRO A 60 2.69 29.93 -10.09
C PRO A 60 3.16 30.29 -8.67
N GLY A 61 3.22 29.29 -7.78
CA GLY A 61 3.74 29.47 -6.42
C GLY A 61 5.24 29.59 -6.29
N TYR A 62 6.00 29.25 -7.32
CA TYR A 62 7.47 29.21 -7.31
C TYR A 62 8.11 30.14 -8.33
N ILE A 63 7.34 31.06 -8.90
CA ILE A 63 7.89 32.12 -9.75
C ILE A 63 8.80 33.00 -8.87
N PRO A 64 10.09 33.16 -9.24
CA PRO A 64 11.03 33.97 -8.47
C PRO A 64 10.52 35.39 -8.29
N ASP A 65 10.60 35.90 -7.05
CA ASP A 65 10.12 37.24 -6.64
C ASP A 65 8.65 37.51 -6.94
N GLY A 66 7.88 36.47 -7.22
CA GLY A 66 6.44 36.52 -7.49
C GLY A 66 5.59 36.75 -6.24
N ALA A 67 4.27 36.85 -6.44
CA ALA A 67 3.29 37.13 -5.36
C ALA A 67 3.35 36.13 -4.19
N ALA A 68 3.76 34.86 -4.45
CA ALA A 68 3.92 33.83 -3.44
C ALA A 68 5.16 34.00 -2.57
N GLY A 69 6.06 34.95 -2.91
CA GLY A 69 7.26 35.27 -2.17
C GLY A 69 8.30 34.15 -2.19
N TRP A 70 8.48 33.51 -3.34
CA TRP A 70 9.60 32.60 -3.58
C TRP A 70 10.84 33.40 -3.90
N ASP A 71 11.69 33.59 -2.94
CA ASP A 71 12.91 34.40 -2.97
C ASP A 71 14.11 33.64 -2.43
N GLN A 72 15.30 34.26 -2.41
CA GLN A 72 16.53 33.65 -1.90
C GLN A 72 16.37 33.14 -0.47
N GLY A 73 15.68 33.91 0.39
CA GLY A 73 15.47 33.51 1.78
C GLY A 73 14.58 32.27 1.92
N MET A 74 13.56 32.11 1.05
CA MET A 74 12.72 30.91 1.04
C MET A 74 13.44 29.71 0.45
N LEU A 75 14.20 29.90 -0.64
CA LEU A 75 15.05 28.87 -1.22
C LEU A 75 16.07 28.35 -0.19
N ASP A 76 16.78 29.23 0.50
CA ASP A 76 17.76 28.84 1.53
C ASP A 76 17.13 28.01 2.67
N LYS A 77 15.94 28.39 3.11
CA LYS A 77 15.18 27.63 4.11
C LYS A 77 14.78 26.25 3.56
N LYS A 78 14.23 26.16 2.34
CA LYS A 78 13.84 24.90 1.72
C LYS A 78 15.04 23.98 1.56
N LEU A 79 16.14 24.48 1.00
CA LEU A 79 17.40 23.73 0.87
C LEU A 79 17.90 23.20 2.24
N SER A 80 17.85 24.03 3.29
CA SER A 80 18.30 23.64 4.62
C SER A 80 17.41 22.55 5.23
N GLN A 81 16.09 22.63 5.04
CA GLN A 81 15.16 21.63 5.54
C GLN A 81 15.32 20.28 4.80
N VAL A 82 15.40 20.30 3.48
CA VAL A 82 15.63 19.09 2.68
C VAL A 82 17.01 18.48 2.98
N ALA A 83 18.06 19.31 3.05
CA ALA A 83 19.41 18.87 3.38
C ALA A 83 19.49 18.20 4.77
N ARG A 84 18.72 18.68 5.76
CA ARG A 84 18.62 18.05 7.08
C ARG A 84 18.09 16.62 6.98
N VAL A 85 16.99 16.43 6.23
CA VAL A 85 16.40 15.09 6.03
C VAL A 85 17.39 14.16 5.35
N ILE A 86 18.04 14.62 4.26
CA ILE A 86 19.03 13.84 3.52
C ILE A 86 20.23 13.48 4.40
N HIS A 87 20.70 14.40 5.22
CA HIS A 87 21.81 14.15 6.14
C HIS A 87 21.45 13.07 7.18
N ASP A 88 20.25 13.16 7.77
CA ASP A 88 19.81 12.23 8.81
C ASP A 88 19.44 10.86 8.24
N LEU A 89 18.98 10.79 6.99
CA LEU A 89 18.70 9.57 6.24
C LEU A 89 19.99 8.82 5.86
N ASP A 90 21.08 9.55 5.57
CA ASP A 90 22.43 9.04 5.27
C ASP A 90 22.48 7.95 4.20
N ALA A 91 21.72 8.13 3.10
CA ALA A 91 21.67 7.20 1.99
C ALA A 91 22.96 7.27 1.14
N ASP A 92 23.38 6.13 0.57
CA ASP A 92 24.49 6.07 -0.39
C ASP A 92 24.04 6.40 -1.81
N ILE A 93 22.80 6.02 -2.15
CA ILE A 93 22.13 6.29 -3.42
C ILE A 93 20.76 6.88 -3.08
N LEU A 94 20.49 8.11 -3.52
CA LEU A 94 19.27 8.82 -3.20
C LEU A 94 18.55 9.27 -4.47
N ALA A 95 17.40 8.65 -4.72
CA ALA A 95 16.46 9.09 -5.75
C ALA A 95 15.62 10.25 -5.24
N LEU A 96 15.50 11.30 -6.05
CA LEU A 96 14.76 12.51 -5.70
C LEU A 96 13.66 12.76 -6.73
N GLN A 97 12.51 13.22 -6.27
CA GLN A 97 11.40 13.67 -7.10
C GLN A 97 11.09 15.13 -6.78
N GLU A 98 10.49 15.82 -7.74
CA GLU A 98 10.11 17.23 -7.67
C GLU A 98 11.29 18.20 -7.62
N ILE A 99 12.37 17.85 -8.31
CA ILE A 99 13.50 18.73 -8.59
C ILE A 99 13.20 19.50 -9.88
N GLU A 100 13.17 20.82 -9.83
CA GLU A 100 12.83 21.66 -10.99
C GLU A 100 13.93 21.66 -12.05
N SER A 101 15.21 21.76 -11.64
CA SER A 101 16.32 21.96 -12.56
C SER A 101 17.62 21.31 -12.07
N ARG A 102 18.58 21.14 -12.98
CA ARG A 102 19.96 20.76 -12.62
C ARG A 102 20.59 21.76 -11.65
N ARG A 103 20.24 23.05 -11.76
CA ARG A 103 20.71 24.09 -10.84
C ARG A 103 20.13 23.87 -9.44
N ALA A 104 18.83 23.59 -9.32
CA ALA A 104 18.19 23.28 -8.04
C ALA A 104 18.86 22.06 -7.37
N LEU A 105 19.14 21.00 -8.15
CA LEU A 105 19.87 19.81 -7.67
C LEU A 105 21.28 20.17 -7.18
N THR A 106 22.02 21.01 -7.95
CA THR A 106 23.37 21.44 -7.60
C THR A 106 23.37 22.26 -6.29
N LEU A 107 22.43 23.20 -6.15
CA LEU A 107 22.28 24.00 -4.93
C LEU A 107 21.96 23.12 -3.70
N LEU A 108 21.11 22.12 -3.87
CA LEU A 108 20.81 21.15 -2.82
C LEU A 108 22.06 20.35 -2.44
N ASN A 109 22.78 19.81 -3.42
CA ASN A 109 23.98 19.02 -3.16
C ASN A 109 25.08 19.84 -2.46
N GLN A 110 25.27 21.10 -2.85
CA GLN A 110 26.20 22.02 -2.21
C GLN A 110 25.81 22.40 -0.77
N ARG A 111 24.50 22.28 -0.43
CA ARG A 111 24.01 22.54 0.93
C ARG A 111 24.26 21.39 1.89
N LEU A 112 24.56 20.19 1.40
CA LEU A 112 24.84 19.01 2.20
C LEU A 112 26.20 19.15 2.89
N LYS A 113 26.34 18.68 4.12
CA LYS A 113 27.62 18.63 4.84
C LYS A 113 28.68 17.78 4.12
N THR A 114 28.22 16.71 3.49
CA THR A 114 29.01 15.84 2.64
C THR A 114 28.30 15.72 1.29
N PRO A 115 28.67 16.53 0.30
CA PRO A 115 28.07 16.47 -1.04
C PRO A 115 28.29 15.12 -1.70
N TYR A 116 27.33 14.67 -2.47
CA TYR A 116 27.47 13.48 -3.28
C TYR A 116 28.36 13.75 -4.50
N PRO A 117 29.36 12.90 -4.77
CA PRO A 117 30.28 13.12 -5.91
C PRO A 117 29.64 12.90 -7.27
N TYR A 118 28.55 12.11 -7.35
CA TYR A 118 27.88 11.77 -8.59
C TYR A 118 26.42 12.18 -8.55
N THR A 119 25.96 12.84 -9.64
CA THR A 119 24.58 13.31 -9.76
C THR A 119 24.03 13.06 -11.16
N ALA A 120 22.75 12.76 -11.28
CA ALA A 120 22.03 12.66 -12.54
C ALA A 120 20.63 13.28 -12.41
N ILE A 121 20.09 13.78 -13.53
CA ILE A 121 18.73 14.34 -13.59
C ILE A 121 18.14 14.10 -14.97
N ALA A 122 16.83 13.83 -15.04
CA ALA A 122 16.07 13.68 -16.28
C ALA A 122 15.55 15.04 -16.74
N ASP A 123 16.39 15.83 -17.46
CA ASP A 123 16.09 17.20 -17.85
C ASP A 123 16.03 17.45 -19.38
N GLN A 124 16.03 16.39 -20.21
CA GLN A 124 15.89 16.52 -21.67
C GLN A 124 14.50 17.01 -22.08
N LYS A 125 13.47 16.69 -21.28
CA LYS A 125 12.10 17.14 -21.52
C LYS A 125 11.78 18.35 -20.64
N PRO A 126 11.24 19.46 -21.20
CA PRO A 126 10.94 20.66 -20.42
C PRO A 126 9.66 20.50 -19.58
N THR A 127 9.72 19.66 -18.57
CA THR A 127 8.68 19.50 -17.54
C THR A 127 9.00 20.36 -16.33
N THR A 128 7.98 20.79 -15.59
CA THR A 128 8.13 21.68 -14.43
C THR A 128 9.04 21.07 -13.37
N VAL A 129 8.85 19.80 -13.04
CA VAL A 129 9.68 19.06 -12.07
C VAL A 129 10.13 17.72 -12.66
N LYS A 130 11.25 17.22 -12.16
CA LYS A 130 12.01 16.12 -12.76
C LYS A 130 12.39 15.08 -11.70
N CYS A 131 12.80 13.90 -12.19
CA CYS A 131 13.49 12.88 -11.41
C CYS A 131 14.99 13.16 -11.39
N ALA A 132 15.61 13.02 -10.21
CA ALA A 132 17.05 13.18 -10.04
C ALA A 132 17.64 12.08 -9.15
N LEU A 133 18.96 11.94 -9.18
CA LEU A 133 19.70 10.95 -8.41
C LEU A 133 20.99 11.59 -7.86
N LEU A 134 21.27 11.31 -6.60
CA LEU A 134 22.54 11.59 -5.94
C LEU A 134 23.18 10.23 -5.55
N SER A 135 24.47 10.05 -5.80
CA SER A 135 25.18 8.81 -5.49
C SER A 135 26.57 9.05 -4.90
N ARG A 136 26.93 8.29 -3.89
CA ARG A 136 28.31 8.16 -3.38
C ARG A 136 29.14 7.21 -4.23
N HIS A 137 28.48 6.35 -5.00
CA HIS A 137 29.08 5.39 -5.92
C HIS A 137 29.11 5.92 -7.35
N PRO A 138 30.08 5.53 -8.19
CA PRO A 138 30.18 5.99 -9.57
C PRO A 138 28.92 5.70 -10.39
N ILE A 139 28.35 6.70 -11.02
CA ILE A 139 27.32 6.56 -12.05
C ILE A 139 28.03 6.31 -13.37
N LYS A 140 27.99 5.08 -13.91
CA LYS A 140 28.63 4.68 -15.16
C LYS A 140 27.87 5.19 -16.37
N SER A 141 26.55 5.16 -16.31
CA SER A 141 25.67 5.70 -17.33
C SER A 141 24.39 6.24 -16.72
N ALA A 142 23.84 7.26 -17.35
CA ALA A 142 22.52 7.79 -17.03
C ALA A 142 21.79 8.10 -18.34
N ALA A 143 20.54 7.66 -18.45
CA ALA A 143 19.70 7.86 -19.62
C ALA A 143 18.26 8.18 -19.18
N GLU A 144 17.54 8.89 -20.02
CA GLU A 144 16.12 9.14 -19.84
C GLU A 144 15.31 8.16 -20.67
N ILE A 145 14.27 7.60 -20.06
CA ILE A 145 13.27 6.79 -20.74
C ILE A 145 12.10 7.70 -21.04
N PRO A 146 11.85 8.01 -22.33
CA PRO A 146 10.74 8.86 -22.73
C PRO A 146 9.40 8.20 -22.41
N VAL A 147 8.51 8.94 -21.76
CA VAL A 147 7.11 8.53 -21.58
C VAL A 147 6.29 9.15 -22.72
N PRO A 148 5.54 8.33 -23.52
CA PRO A 148 4.86 8.79 -24.72
C PRO A 148 3.55 9.54 -24.40
N GLN A 149 3.68 10.61 -23.61
CA GLN A 149 2.59 11.51 -23.24
C GLN A 149 3.15 12.93 -23.10
N LYS A 150 2.47 13.93 -23.66
CA LYS A 150 2.98 15.29 -23.83
C LYS A 150 3.48 15.92 -22.51
N SER A 151 2.71 15.82 -21.44
CA SER A 151 3.02 16.41 -20.13
C SER A 151 3.74 15.46 -19.17
N ALA A 152 4.01 14.22 -19.58
CA ALA A 152 4.65 13.24 -18.71
C ALA A 152 6.14 13.59 -18.52
N ARG A 153 6.64 13.37 -17.32
CA ARG A 153 8.07 13.40 -16.99
C ARG A 153 8.74 12.15 -17.54
N ASN A 154 9.99 12.27 -17.96
CA ASN A 154 10.78 11.09 -18.29
C ASN A 154 11.21 10.35 -17.01
N ILE A 155 11.43 9.04 -17.14
CA ILE A 155 12.00 8.20 -16.08
C ILE A 155 13.51 8.30 -16.20
N LEU A 156 14.23 8.43 -15.08
CA LEU A 156 15.69 8.40 -15.07
C LEU A 156 16.17 6.96 -14.85
N LYS A 157 16.93 6.40 -15.78
CA LYS A 157 17.68 5.15 -15.63
C LYS A 157 19.14 5.49 -15.36
N ALA A 158 19.70 4.99 -14.25
CA ALA A 158 21.10 5.15 -13.93
C ALA A 158 21.72 3.78 -13.63
N GLU A 159 22.91 3.50 -14.18
CA GLU A 159 23.73 2.38 -13.86
C GLU A 159 24.82 2.80 -12.88
N ILE A 160 24.86 2.20 -11.70
CA ILE A 160 25.73 2.56 -10.59
C ILE A 160 26.68 1.41 -10.32
N GLU A 161 27.98 1.68 -10.27
CA GLU A 161 28.99 0.69 -9.91
C GLU A 161 29.20 0.62 -8.40
N ILE A 162 28.98 -0.54 -7.82
CA ILE A 162 29.18 -0.82 -6.40
C ILE A 162 30.13 -2.00 -6.27
N ALA A 163 31.35 -1.75 -5.80
CA ALA A 163 32.39 -2.77 -5.64
C ALA A 163 32.60 -3.65 -6.92
N GLY A 164 32.62 -3.01 -8.09
CA GLY A 164 32.81 -3.65 -9.38
C GLY A 164 31.57 -4.37 -9.95
N ARG A 165 30.40 -4.18 -9.35
CA ARG A 165 29.11 -4.74 -9.78
C ARG A 165 28.14 -3.63 -10.18
N ALA A 166 27.25 -3.89 -11.11
CA ALA A 166 26.28 -2.92 -11.59
C ALA A 166 24.96 -3.05 -10.84
N LEU A 167 24.44 -1.92 -10.32
CA LEU A 167 23.05 -1.76 -9.86
C LEU A 167 22.37 -0.77 -10.79
N ILE A 168 21.26 -1.17 -11.42
CA ILE A 168 20.46 -0.29 -12.24
C ILE A 168 19.35 0.32 -11.35
N VAL A 169 19.24 1.65 -11.35
CA VAL A 169 18.22 2.36 -10.58
C VAL A 169 17.32 3.14 -11.54
N PHE A 170 16.02 2.82 -11.53
CA PHE A 170 14.99 3.54 -12.26
C PHE A 170 14.29 4.51 -11.30
N VAL A 171 14.52 5.82 -11.49
CA VAL A 171 13.87 6.86 -10.68
C VAL A 171 12.62 7.35 -11.39
N ASN A 172 11.51 7.26 -10.72
CA ASN A 172 10.17 7.50 -11.25
C ASN A 172 9.48 8.67 -10.53
N HIS A 173 8.65 9.41 -11.27
CA HIS A 173 7.64 10.28 -10.70
C HIS A 173 6.45 10.30 -11.67
N TRP A 174 5.45 9.48 -11.40
CA TRP A 174 4.29 9.30 -12.27
C TRP A 174 3.26 10.41 -12.08
N LYS A 175 2.22 10.40 -12.91
CA LYS A 175 1.11 11.34 -12.83
C LYS A 175 0.37 11.20 -11.50
N ALA A 176 0.14 12.35 -10.86
CA ALA A 176 -0.62 12.42 -9.60
C ALA A 176 -2.04 11.88 -9.73
N LYS A 177 -2.63 11.41 -8.63
CA LYS A 177 -4.02 10.91 -8.54
C LYS A 177 -5.10 11.99 -8.75
N SER A 178 -4.71 13.20 -9.15
CA SER A 178 -5.64 14.20 -9.70
C SER A 178 -6.16 13.84 -11.09
N GLY A 179 -5.56 12.83 -11.75
CA GLY A 179 -6.02 12.24 -12.99
C GLY A 179 -6.24 10.73 -12.87
N PRO A 180 -6.97 10.13 -13.83
CA PRO A 180 -7.31 8.71 -13.83
C PRO A 180 -6.10 7.80 -14.01
N GLU A 181 -6.29 6.47 -13.80
CA GLU A 181 -5.21 5.47 -13.92
C GLU A 181 -4.65 5.39 -15.35
N SER A 182 -5.48 5.62 -16.37
CA SER A 182 -5.03 5.65 -17.76
C SER A 182 -3.88 6.63 -18.02
N GLU A 183 -3.75 7.70 -17.22
CA GLU A 183 -2.63 8.66 -17.31
C GLU A 183 -1.34 8.10 -16.67
N ARG A 184 -1.40 7.07 -15.83
CA ARG A 184 -0.23 6.40 -15.23
C ARG A 184 0.25 5.20 -16.04
N LEU A 185 -0.63 4.53 -16.80
CA LEU A 185 -0.26 3.39 -17.63
C LEU A 185 0.88 3.66 -18.62
N PRO A 186 0.99 4.84 -19.29
CA PRO A 186 2.12 5.14 -20.19
C PRO A 186 3.48 5.09 -19.48
N TYR A 187 3.57 5.54 -18.23
CA TYR A 187 4.80 5.43 -17.43
C TYR A 187 5.15 3.96 -17.13
N ALA A 188 4.15 3.20 -16.69
CA ALA A 188 4.34 1.78 -16.37
C ALA A 188 4.80 0.99 -17.61
N ARG A 189 4.21 1.23 -18.78
CA ARG A 189 4.60 0.58 -20.04
C ARG A 189 6.00 0.98 -20.49
N ALA A 190 6.35 2.27 -20.42
CA ALA A 190 7.69 2.74 -20.78
C ALA A 190 8.75 2.09 -19.86
N LEU A 191 8.45 2.00 -18.58
CA LEU A 191 9.33 1.33 -17.60
C LEU A 191 9.41 -0.18 -17.83
N ALA A 192 8.29 -0.87 -18.07
CA ALA A 192 8.28 -2.31 -18.35
C ALA A 192 9.10 -2.65 -19.60
N ASN A 193 8.95 -1.89 -20.69
CA ASN A 193 9.75 -2.06 -21.89
C ASN A 193 11.25 -1.89 -21.60
N ALA A 194 11.63 -0.87 -20.81
CA ALA A 194 13.02 -0.65 -20.46
C ALA A 194 13.59 -1.74 -19.51
N ILE A 195 12.74 -2.41 -18.74
CA ILE A 195 13.10 -3.57 -17.93
C ILE A 195 13.27 -4.81 -18.82
N ASP A 196 12.38 -5.01 -19.79
CA ASP A 196 12.45 -6.14 -20.73
C ASP A 196 13.71 -6.08 -21.62
N ASP A 197 14.27 -4.88 -21.85
CA ASP A 197 15.54 -4.66 -22.56
C ASP A 197 16.79 -4.99 -21.72
N LEU A 198 16.67 -5.31 -20.43
CA LEU A 198 17.78 -5.66 -19.56
C LEU A 198 18.24 -7.10 -19.77
N ALA A 199 19.52 -7.36 -19.46
CA ALA A 199 20.03 -8.72 -19.43
C ALA A 199 19.27 -9.57 -18.39
N PRO A 200 19.01 -10.85 -18.68
CA PRO A 200 18.43 -11.77 -17.70
C PRO A 200 19.24 -11.78 -16.39
N GLY A 201 18.56 -11.71 -15.25
CA GLY A 201 19.19 -11.68 -13.94
C GLY A 201 19.82 -10.35 -13.56
N ALA A 202 19.52 -9.25 -14.28
CA ALA A 202 20.01 -7.94 -13.93
C ALA A 202 19.58 -7.50 -12.52
N ASP A 203 20.52 -6.93 -11.77
CA ASP A 203 20.27 -6.31 -10.46
C ASP A 203 19.69 -4.91 -10.69
N PHE A 204 18.41 -4.74 -10.42
CA PHE A 204 17.80 -3.43 -10.54
C PHE A 204 16.75 -3.11 -9.48
N VAL A 205 16.57 -1.82 -9.25
CA VAL A 205 15.58 -1.23 -8.35
C VAL A 205 14.72 -0.25 -9.14
N VAL A 206 13.40 -0.38 -9.02
CA VAL A 206 12.43 0.65 -9.41
C VAL A 206 12.09 1.44 -8.16
N THR A 207 12.32 2.74 -8.18
CA THR A 207 12.08 3.59 -7.01
C THR A 207 11.50 4.95 -7.41
N GLY A 208 10.93 5.65 -6.45
CA GLY A 208 10.34 6.97 -6.63
C GLY A 208 8.87 7.05 -6.25
N ASP A 209 8.27 8.18 -6.56
CA ASP A 209 6.85 8.45 -6.39
C ASP A 209 6.05 7.95 -7.61
N LEU A 210 5.44 6.78 -7.48
CA LEU A 210 4.60 6.20 -8.52
C LEU A 210 3.15 6.70 -8.47
N ASN A 211 2.81 7.56 -7.50
CA ASN A 211 1.45 8.06 -7.30
C ASN A 211 0.37 6.96 -7.31
N ALA A 212 0.72 5.78 -6.84
CA ALA A 212 -0.12 4.59 -6.72
C ALA A 212 0.19 3.90 -5.39
N ASN A 213 -0.76 3.22 -4.77
CA ASN A 213 -0.49 2.40 -3.60
C ASN A 213 0.15 1.06 -4.00
N TYR A 214 0.92 0.41 -3.11
CA TYR A 214 1.50 -0.91 -3.39
C TYR A 214 0.45 -1.96 -3.79
N ASN A 215 -0.79 -1.79 -3.32
CA ASN A 215 -1.95 -2.62 -3.63
C ASN A 215 -3.04 -1.81 -4.37
N GLU A 216 -2.65 -0.97 -5.32
CA GLU A 216 -3.57 -0.06 -6.02
C GLU A 216 -4.77 -0.78 -6.63
N PHE A 217 -4.56 -1.99 -7.20
CA PHE A 217 -5.63 -2.81 -7.78
C PHE A 217 -6.75 -3.15 -6.79
N GLN A 218 -6.50 -3.05 -5.48
CA GLN A 218 -7.51 -3.26 -4.44
C GLN A 218 -8.12 -1.94 -3.95
N THR A 219 -7.31 -0.85 -3.92
CA THR A 219 -7.72 0.40 -3.27
C THR A 219 -8.51 1.32 -4.17
N PHE A 220 -8.40 1.18 -5.51
CA PHE A 220 -9.04 2.09 -6.46
C PHE A 220 -10.29 1.51 -7.18
N GLN A 221 -10.62 0.24 -6.95
CA GLN A 221 -11.68 -0.47 -7.70
C GLN A 221 -13.03 0.27 -7.70
N ASP A 222 -13.38 0.86 -6.58
CA ASP A 222 -14.65 1.56 -6.37
C ASP A 222 -14.60 3.05 -6.69
N ASP A 223 -13.42 3.57 -7.03
CA ASP A 223 -13.24 4.96 -7.38
C ASP A 223 -13.44 5.15 -8.88
N ARG A 224 -14.61 5.65 -9.26
CA ARG A 224 -14.99 5.83 -10.68
C ARG A 224 -14.15 6.88 -11.40
N GLU A 225 -13.58 7.84 -10.67
CA GLU A 225 -12.75 8.90 -11.26
C GLU A 225 -11.33 8.39 -11.52
N LEU A 226 -10.83 7.50 -10.66
CA LEU A 226 -9.51 6.90 -10.82
C LEU A 226 -9.53 5.65 -11.71
N ASN A 227 -10.56 4.79 -11.59
CA ASN A 227 -10.64 3.52 -12.30
C ASN A 227 -11.35 3.63 -13.66
N ASP A 228 -10.67 4.24 -14.63
CA ASP A 228 -11.11 4.29 -16.03
C ASP A 228 -10.52 3.15 -16.90
N THR A 229 -9.75 2.24 -16.28
CA THR A 229 -9.00 1.18 -16.95
C THR A 229 -9.60 -0.22 -16.77
N GLY A 230 -10.80 -0.32 -16.19
CA GLY A 230 -11.45 -1.61 -15.91
C GLY A 230 -10.70 -2.47 -14.89
N GLY A 231 -10.04 -1.85 -13.91
CA GLY A 231 -9.30 -2.54 -12.85
C GLY A 231 -7.82 -2.79 -13.15
N ILE A 232 -7.33 -2.44 -14.34
CA ILE A 232 -5.91 -2.59 -14.69
C ILE A 232 -5.11 -1.43 -14.13
N THR A 233 -4.06 -1.73 -13.35
CA THR A 233 -3.16 -0.72 -12.77
C THR A 233 -1.74 -0.82 -13.32
N GLY A 234 -1.05 0.31 -13.41
CA GLY A 234 0.34 0.37 -13.83
C GLY A 234 1.26 -0.40 -12.88
N ILE A 235 1.17 -0.10 -11.58
CA ILE A 235 2.07 -0.68 -10.59
C ILE A 235 1.86 -2.19 -10.38
N ASN A 236 0.61 -2.68 -10.41
CA ASN A 236 0.38 -4.10 -10.11
C ASN A 236 0.36 -4.97 -11.37
N HIS A 237 -0.36 -4.55 -12.43
CA HIS A 237 -0.57 -5.40 -13.59
C HIS A 237 0.53 -5.23 -14.65
N ILE A 238 0.94 -3.99 -14.95
CA ILE A 238 1.97 -3.73 -15.96
C ILE A 238 3.36 -4.04 -15.41
N LEU A 239 3.70 -3.61 -14.17
CA LEU A 239 4.98 -3.92 -13.54
C LEU A 239 5.00 -5.30 -12.86
N ASN A 240 3.94 -6.09 -12.97
CA ASN A 240 3.91 -7.46 -12.47
C ASN A 240 4.25 -7.60 -10.98
N THR A 241 3.78 -6.67 -10.14
CA THR A 241 3.87 -6.82 -8.67
C THR A 241 2.68 -7.62 -8.10
N VAL A 242 1.84 -8.17 -8.97
CA VAL A 242 0.72 -9.06 -8.64
C VAL A 242 0.76 -10.31 -9.53
N GLN A 243 0.39 -11.46 -8.96
CA GLN A 243 0.16 -12.73 -9.65
C GLN A 243 -1.29 -13.17 -9.42
N GLY A 244 -2.15 -13.02 -10.42
CA GLY A 244 -3.60 -13.17 -10.23
C GLY A 244 -4.12 -12.14 -9.23
N SER A 245 -4.64 -12.57 -8.10
CA SER A 245 -5.11 -11.70 -7.01
C SER A 245 -4.09 -11.50 -5.88
N ARG A 246 -2.89 -12.06 -6.00
CA ARG A 246 -1.88 -12.06 -4.94
C ARG A 246 -0.75 -11.11 -5.25
N LEU A 247 -0.41 -10.25 -4.33
CA LEU A 247 0.82 -9.46 -4.38
C LEU A 247 2.04 -10.40 -4.40
N VAL A 248 3.03 -10.03 -5.18
CA VAL A 248 4.29 -10.80 -5.31
C VAL A 248 5.10 -10.57 -4.05
N ASP A 249 5.36 -11.64 -3.33
CA ASP A 249 6.30 -11.74 -2.21
C ASP A 249 7.60 -12.42 -2.67
N GLU A 250 8.56 -12.55 -1.77
CA GLU A 250 9.86 -13.22 -2.04
C GLU A 250 9.70 -14.62 -2.64
N ARG A 251 8.68 -15.39 -2.20
CA ARG A 251 8.43 -16.76 -2.65
C ARG A 251 7.89 -16.81 -4.08
N ARG A 252 7.23 -15.73 -4.52
CA ARG A 252 6.64 -15.61 -5.86
C ARG A 252 7.57 -14.91 -6.84
N LEU A 253 8.51 -14.13 -6.35
CA LEU A 253 9.42 -13.33 -7.16
C LEU A 253 10.13 -14.16 -8.24
N ASN A 254 10.63 -15.33 -7.87
CA ASN A 254 11.38 -16.23 -8.76
C ASN A 254 10.52 -17.21 -9.55
N ARG A 255 9.18 -17.07 -9.54
CA ARG A 255 8.30 -17.95 -10.33
C ARG A 255 8.41 -17.62 -11.82
N LYS A 256 8.44 -18.69 -12.64
CA LYS A 256 8.44 -18.54 -14.10
C LYS A 256 7.15 -17.89 -14.59
N ARG A 257 7.28 -17.01 -15.56
CA ARG A 257 6.18 -16.43 -16.35
C ARG A 257 6.31 -16.84 -17.82
N GLU A 258 5.21 -16.73 -18.57
CA GLU A 258 5.21 -16.89 -20.03
C GLU A 258 5.97 -15.74 -20.71
N SER A 259 5.87 -14.53 -20.16
CA SER A 259 6.61 -13.36 -20.62
C SER A 259 6.93 -12.42 -19.45
N GLY A 260 8.14 -11.83 -19.49
CA GLY A 260 8.61 -10.90 -18.46
C GLY A 260 8.91 -11.58 -17.11
N ILE A 261 9.13 -10.77 -16.11
CA ILE A 261 9.46 -11.17 -14.74
C ILE A 261 8.42 -10.62 -13.74
N TYR A 262 8.35 -11.22 -12.56
CA TYR A 262 7.68 -10.62 -11.41
C TYR A 262 8.60 -9.65 -10.70
N LEU A 263 8.03 -8.60 -10.10
CA LEU A 263 8.75 -7.64 -9.28
C LEU A 263 8.18 -7.65 -7.86
N TYR A 264 9.04 -7.47 -6.87
CA TYR A 264 8.65 -7.47 -5.46
C TYR A 264 8.65 -6.07 -4.88
N ASN A 265 7.49 -5.62 -4.40
CA ASN A 265 7.33 -4.32 -3.75
C ASN A 265 7.60 -4.45 -2.25
N LEU A 266 8.64 -3.80 -1.76
CA LEU A 266 9.15 -3.98 -0.40
C LEU A 266 8.21 -3.44 0.70
N TRP A 267 7.14 -2.69 0.35
CA TRP A 267 6.10 -2.37 1.33
C TRP A 267 5.51 -3.59 2.02
N LEU A 268 5.55 -4.75 1.37
CA LEU A 268 5.03 -5.99 1.94
C LEU A 268 5.80 -6.49 3.16
N GLU A 269 7.04 -6.06 3.35
CA GLU A 269 7.85 -6.38 4.54
C GLU A 269 7.39 -5.67 5.79
N LEU A 270 6.73 -4.53 5.66
CA LEU A 270 6.23 -3.79 6.81
C LEU A 270 4.87 -4.30 7.24
N ARG A 271 4.55 -4.10 8.53
CA ARG A 271 3.19 -4.27 9.03
C ARG A 271 2.22 -3.37 8.26
N PRO A 272 0.98 -3.82 8.01
CA PRO A 272 -0.02 -3.03 7.27
C PRO A 272 -0.22 -1.61 7.80
N ASP A 273 -0.14 -1.41 9.13
CA ASP A 273 -0.26 -0.09 9.77
C ASP A 273 0.94 0.84 9.53
N ARG A 274 2.03 0.32 8.97
CA ARG A 274 3.22 1.10 8.60
C ARG A 274 3.38 1.34 7.11
N ARG A 275 2.55 0.73 6.25
CA ARG A 275 2.65 0.77 4.78
C ARG A 275 2.13 2.08 4.19
N TRP A 276 2.75 3.20 4.56
CA TRP A 276 2.40 4.50 4.04
C TRP A 276 3.58 5.48 4.13
N SER A 277 3.72 6.36 3.16
CA SER A 277 4.73 7.42 3.12
C SER A 277 4.13 8.82 2.97
N SER A 278 2.86 8.95 2.59
CA SER A 278 2.17 10.22 2.46
C SER A 278 0.75 10.15 3.04
N ARG A 279 0.22 11.31 3.46
CA ARG A 279 -1.16 11.44 3.93
C ARG A 279 -1.89 12.52 3.14
N PHE A 280 -2.98 12.12 2.48
CA PHE A 280 -3.85 13.03 1.74
C PHE A 280 -5.27 12.94 2.29
N PHE A 281 -5.87 14.08 2.70
CA PHE A 281 -7.17 14.14 3.38
C PHE A 281 -7.33 13.08 4.49
N HIS A 282 -6.33 12.97 5.38
CA HIS A 282 -6.27 11.99 6.48
C HIS A 282 -6.17 10.51 6.05
N GLN A 283 -6.10 10.22 4.75
CA GLN A 283 -5.87 8.88 4.24
C GLN A 283 -4.36 8.62 4.10
N GLU A 284 -3.91 7.49 4.63
CA GLU A 284 -2.55 7.00 4.47
C GLU A 284 -2.39 6.35 3.12
N ASN A 285 -1.40 6.80 2.35
CA ASN A 285 -1.08 6.30 1.02
C ASN A 285 0.40 5.91 0.95
N SER A 286 0.74 4.99 0.06
CA SER A 286 2.10 4.52 -0.17
C SER A 286 2.57 4.86 -1.60
N PRO A 287 2.66 6.14 -1.98
CA PRO A 287 3.04 6.51 -3.35
C PRO A 287 4.53 6.31 -3.65
N ASP A 288 5.38 6.32 -2.61
CA ASP A 288 6.83 6.18 -2.73
C ASP A 288 7.24 4.72 -2.58
N HIS A 289 8.04 4.20 -3.50
CA HIS A 289 8.33 2.78 -3.58
C HIS A 289 9.82 2.47 -3.69
N ILE A 290 10.19 1.27 -3.22
CA ILE A 290 11.35 0.50 -3.64
C ILE A 290 10.82 -0.87 -4.07
N ILE A 291 10.95 -1.18 -5.35
CA ILE A 291 10.51 -2.43 -5.97
C ILE A 291 11.76 -3.10 -6.55
N VAL A 292 11.98 -4.36 -6.23
CA VAL A 292 13.22 -5.08 -6.54
C VAL A 292 13.01 -6.16 -7.59
N SER A 293 14.08 -6.42 -8.37
CA SER A 293 14.14 -7.47 -9.38
C SER A 293 14.44 -8.84 -8.77
N PRO A 294 14.16 -9.95 -9.49
CA PRO A 294 14.63 -11.28 -9.10
C PRO A 294 16.15 -11.39 -8.95
N GLY A 295 16.95 -10.65 -9.73
CA GLY A 295 18.41 -10.62 -9.63
C GLY A 295 18.89 -10.27 -8.23
N LEU A 296 18.22 -9.37 -7.53
CA LEU A 296 18.56 -8.99 -6.17
C LEU A 296 18.28 -10.09 -5.11
N TYR A 297 17.71 -11.24 -5.53
CA TYR A 297 17.40 -12.43 -4.71
C TYR A 297 17.98 -13.73 -5.25
N ASP A 298 18.90 -13.69 -6.22
CA ASP A 298 19.43 -14.89 -6.88
C ASP A 298 20.79 -15.36 -6.34
N ASN A 299 21.29 -14.74 -5.29
CA ASN A 299 22.62 -14.99 -4.71
C ASN A 299 23.79 -14.67 -5.64
N GLN A 300 23.59 -13.82 -6.64
CA GLN A 300 24.62 -13.33 -7.53
C GLN A 300 24.66 -11.80 -7.46
N GLY A 301 25.71 -11.20 -7.98
CA GLY A 301 25.80 -9.75 -8.11
C GLY A 301 25.59 -9.00 -6.81
N ILE A 302 24.66 -8.04 -6.83
CA ILE A 302 24.21 -7.27 -5.68
C ILE A 302 22.98 -7.96 -5.09
N SER A 303 22.92 -8.08 -3.78
CA SER A 303 21.77 -8.68 -3.10
C SER A 303 21.02 -7.63 -2.30
N TYR A 304 19.69 -7.68 -2.31
CA TYR A 304 18.87 -6.98 -1.34
C TYR A 304 19.06 -7.62 0.05
N ILE A 305 19.23 -6.81 1.08
CA ILE A 305 19.27 -7.29 2.46
C ILE A 305 17.84 -7.40 2.96
N ASP A 306 17.37 -8.63 3.02
CA ASP A 306 16.00 -9.00 3.35
C ASP A 306 15.49 -8.34 4.65
N ASN A 307 14.24 -7.87 4.64
CA ASN A 307 13.61 -7.16 5.77
C ASN A 307 14.34 -5.87 6.22
N SER A 308 15.04 -5.20 5.31
CA SER A 308 15.72 -3.94 5.58
C SER A 308 14.95 -2.70 5.12
N PHE A 309 13.86 -2.89 4.40
CA PHE A 309 13.03 -1.78 3.94
C PHE A 309 12.30 -1.12 5.10
N ASP A 310 12.32 0.21 5.13
CA ASP A 310 11.46 1.01 6.01
C ASP A 310 11.24 2.41 5.41
N LYS A 311 10.35 3.17 6.04
CA LYS A 311 10.21 4.61 5.82
C LYS A 311 10.99 5.37 6.88
N PHE A 312 11.55 6.50 6.49
CA PHE A 312 12.26 7.39 7.41
C PHE A 312 11.27 8.37 8.06
N ASP A 313 10.86 8.09 9.30
CA ASP A 313 9.80 8.80 10.00
C ASP A 313 10.22 9.38 11.38
N PRO A 314 11.36 10.12 11.49
CA PRO A 314 11.76 10.73 12.74
C PRO A 314 10.74 11.78 13.20
N GLY A 315 10.59 11.94 14.52
CA GLY A 315 9.55 12.77 15.12
C GLY A 315 9.51 14.23 14.64
N TYR A 316 10.64 14.80 14.19
CA TYR A 316 10.68 16.19 13.70
C TYR A 316 9.96 16.39 12.34
N LEU A 317 9.71 15.31 11.59
CA LEU A 317 8.90 15.35 10.36
C LEU A 317 7.39 15.43 10.63
N PHE A 318 6.98 15.44 11.90
CA PHE A 318 5.58 15.47 12.29
C PHE A 318 5.26 16.69 13.16
N ASP A 319 3.99 17.10 13.07
CA ASP A 319 3.36 18.08 13.94
C ASP A 319 1.95 17.59 14.29
N GLY A 320 1.70 17.31 15.56
CA GLY A 320 0.42 16.74 16.02
C GLY A 320 0.03 15.45 15.28
N GLY A 321 1.00 14.59 14.91
CA GLY A 321 0.78 13.35 14.16
C GLY A 321 0.54 13.54 12.65
N ARG A 322 0.62 14.76 12.13
CA ARG A 322 0.54 15.08 10.70
C ARG A 322 1.94 15.26 10.13
N ILE A 323 2.15 14.84 8.87
CA ILE A 323 3.42 15.13 8.17
C ILE A 323 3.58 16.66 8.06
N LYS A 324 4.75 17.14 8.43
CA LYS A 324 5.09 18.56 8.44
C LYS A 324 5.58 19.00 7.06
N ARG A 325 4.62 19.05 6.12
CA ARG A 325 4.85 19.48 4.75
C ARG A 325 5.37 20.91 4.65
N TRP A 326 5.93 21.28 3.50
CA TRP A 326 6.30 22.67 3.21
C TRP A 326 5.06 23.57 3.23
N GLN A 327 5.10 24.66 4.04
CA GLN A 327 3.91 25.44 4.35
C GLN A 327 3.80 26.70 3.51
N ARG A 328 2.59 26.96 3.05
CA ARG A 328 2.16 28.22 2.46
C ARG A 328 0.91 28.71 3.20
N GLY A 329 0.74 30.04 3.29
CA GLY A 329 -0.46 30.65 3.81
C GLY A 329 -1.72 30.31 3.00
N ASP A 330 -2.87 30.79 3.43
CA ASP A 330 -4.15 30.67 2.73
C ASP A 330 -4.44 29.24 2.21
N GLN A 331 -4.30 28.26 3.10
CA GLN A 331 -4.53 26.84 2.79
C GLN A 331 -3.69 26.32 1.61
N GLY A 332 -2.44 26.79 1.50
CA GLY A 332 -1.48 26.39 0.45
C GLY A 332 -1.48 27.27 -0.81
N ARG A 333 -2.32 28.31 -0.87
CA ARG A 333 -2.39 29.24 -2.02
C ARG A 333 -1.66 30.55 -1.80
N GLY A 334 -1.36 30.93 -0.55
CA GLY A 334 -0.72 32.17 -0.16
C GLY A 334 0.81 32.15 -0.29
N ARG A 335 1.46 33.05 0.47
CA ARG A 335 2.92 33.17 0.51
C ARG A 335 3.58 31.99 1.18
N HIS A 336 4.81 31.69 0.79
CA HIS A 336 5.65 30.71 1.50
C HIS A 336 5.94 31.17 2.93
N LEU A 337 5.84 30.22 3.90
CA LEU A 337 6.07 30.50 5.31
C LEU A 337 7.47 30.10 5.78
N GLY A 338 8.26 29.47 4.91
CA GLY A 338 9.62 29.02 5.22
C GLY A 338 9.69 27.97 6.34
N ARG A 339 8.66 27.14 6.45
CA ARG A 339 8.52 26.09 7.48
C ARG A 339 8.05 24.79 6.85
N GLY A 340 8.47 23.63 7.46
CA GLY A 340 8.11 22.30 7.02
C GLY A 340 9.15 21.67 6.10
N PHE A 341 8.91 20.46 5.66
CA PHE A 341 9.84 19.63 4.89
C PHE A 341 9.23 19.20 3.56
N SER A 342 8.49 18.08 3.55
CA SER A 342 7.74 17.53 2.42
C SER A 342 6.45 16.90 2.93
N ASP A 343 5.46 16.73 2.04
CA ASP A 343 4.25 15.92 2.29
C ASP A 343 4.48 14.42 2.09
N HIS A 344 5.71 14.03 1.75
CA HIS A 344 6.17 12.67 1.66
C HIS A 344 7.24 12.36 2.72
N LEU A 345 7.25 11.13 3.22
CA LEU A 345 8.34 10.55 4.02
C LEU A 345 9.29 9.79 3.09
N PRO A 346 10.61 9.91 3.26
CA PRO A 346 11.55 9.08 2.52
C PRO A 346 11.34 7.60 2.81
N VAL A 347 11.59 6.75 1.80
CA VAL A 347 11.69 5.30 1.96
C VAL A 347 13.10 4.85 1.65
N PHE A 348 13.57 3.79 2.33
CA PHE A 348 14.93 3.29 2.14
C PHE A 348 15.01 1.77 2.30
N ALA A 349 16.05 1.17 1.73
CA ALA A 349 16.37 -0.25 1.85
C ALA A 349 17.88 -0.46 1.79
N TRP A 350 18.37 -1.57 2.33
CA TRP A 350 19.78 -1.91 2.34
C TRP A 350 20.10 -3.00 1.33
N PHE A 351 21.27 -2.85 0.70
CA PHE A 351 21.80 -3.77 -0.29
C PHE A 351 23.25 -4.16 0.07
N ALA A 352 23.69 -5.31 -0.39
CA ALA A 352 25.05 -5.78 -0.23
C ALA A 352 25.68 -6.10 -1.60
N PRO A 353 26.92 -5.67 -1.89
CA PRO A 353 27.63 -6.01 -3.13
C PRO A 353 28.20 -7.44 -3.10
N GLN A 354 27.46 -8.36 -2.51
CA GLN A 354 27.82 -9.76 -2.37
C GLN A 354 26.56 -10.60 -2.13
N PRO A 355 26.61 -11.93 -2.35
CA PRO A 355 25.52 -12.81 -2.02
C PRO A 355 25.07 -12.65 -0.56
N PHE A 356 23.78 -12.61 -0.36
CA PHE A 356 23.15 -12.52 0.95
C PHE A 356 22.13 -13.65 1.08
N SER A 357 22.29 -14.49 2.12
CA SER A 357 21.29 -15.53 2.42
C SER A 357 20.09 -14.87 3.11
N TYR A 358 18.98 -14.78 2.41
CA TYR A 358 17.76 -14.23 2.96
C TYR A 358 16.93 -15.31 3.67
N ARG A 359 16.16 -14.88 4.64
CA ARG A 359 15.22 -15.71 5.38
C ARG A 359 13.84 -15.47 4.81
N HIS A 360 13.16 -16.52 4.40
CA HIS A 360 11.77 -16.46 3.93
C HIS A 360 10.75 -16.20 5.04
N ASP A 361 11.21 -15.87 6.23
CA ASP A 361 10.33 -15.57 7.35
C ASP A 361 9.87 -14.11 7.22
N ALA A 362 8.62 -13.91 6.83
CA ALA A 362 8.01 -12.60 6.93
C ALA A 362 8.20 -12.05 8.36
N PRO A 363 8.66 -10.80 8.55
CA PRO A 363 8.91 -10.23 9.88
C PRO A 363 7.64 -10.19 10.74
N TYR A 364 6.49 -10.40 10.12
CA TYR A 364 5.19 -10.49 10.76
C TYR A 364 4.48 -11.76 10.30
N PRO A 365 4.63 -12.89 11.02
CA PRO A 365 3.88 -14.08 10.72
C PRO A 365 2.38 -13.73 10.76
N GLU A 366 1.73 -14.06 9.68
CA GLU A 366 0.31 -13.90 9.54
C GLU A 366 -0.40 -14.70 10.64
N LYS A 367 -1.15 -14.01 11.49
CA LYS A 367 -1.86 -14.67 12.58
C LYS A 367 -3.13 -15.35 12.04
N THR A 368 -3.17 -16.67 12.04
CA THR A 368 -4.41 -17.40 11.74
C THR A 368 -5.43 -17.19 12.84
N VAL A 369 -6.60 -16.68 12.46
CA VAL A 369 -7.72 -16.40 13.39
C VAL A 369 -9.04 -16.90 12.82
N SER A 370 -10.06 -17.03 13.66
CA SER A 370 -11.44 -17.25 13.21
C SER A 370 -12.17 -15.93 12.94
N ILE A 371 -13.27 -15.98 12.20
CA ILE A 371 -14.16 -14.81 12.05
C ILE A 371 -14.65 -14.32 13.42
N ALA A 372 -14.93 -15.21 14.36
CA ALA A 372 -15.33 -14.83 15.71
C ALA A 372 -14.25 -14.00 16.41
N ALA A 373 -12.97 -14.35 16.25
CA ALA A 373 -11.86 -13.60 16.83
C ALA A 373 -11.68 -12.20 16.19
N LEU A 374 -12.14 -11.98 14.95
CA LEU A 374 -12.14 -10.64 14.34
C LEU A 374 -13.06 -9.67 15.09
N TYR A 375 -14.18 -10.17 15.65
CA TYR A 375 -15.11 -9.34 16.43
C TYR A 375 -14.53 -8.84 17.75
N GLU A 376 -13.55 -9.59 18.30
CA GLU A 376 -12.81 -9.24 19.53
C GLU A 376 -11.57 -8.37 19.23
N SER A 377 -11.23 -8.20 17.96
CA SER A 377 -10.04 -7.45 17.54
C SER A 377 -10.31 -5.94 17.52
N LYS A 378 -9.24 -5.16 17.73
CA LYS A 378 -9.29 -3.72 17.51
C LYS A 378 -9.52 -3.43 16.02
N THR A 379 -10.33 -2.40 15.73
CA THR A 379 -10.49 -1.89 14.37
C THR A 379 -9.23 -1.16 13.90
N GLY A 380 -9.05 -1.05 12.58
CA GLY A 380 -7.87 -0.49 11.96
C GLY A 380 -7.15 -1.51 11.09
N ARG A 381 -5.88 -1.27 10.79
CA ARG A 381 -5.04 -2.18 10.02
C ARG A 381 -4.64 -3.39 10.84
N VAL A 382 -4.76 -4.56 10.24
CA VAL A 382 -4.46 -5.88 10.83
C VAL A 382 -3.74 -6.75 9.79
N ASN A 383 -3.25 -7.92 10.19
CA ASN A 383 -2.72 -8.95 9.31
C ASN A 383 -3.20 -10.32 9.81
N TYR A 384 -4.43 -10.68 9.44
CA TYR A 384 -5.09 -11.89 9.91
C TYR A 384 -5.43 -12.83 8.77
N HIS A 385 -4.98 -14.07 8.87
CA HIS A 385 -5.35 -15.14 7.96
C HIS A 385 -6.59 -15.86 8.47
N VAL A 386 -7.67 -15.85 7.69
CA VAL A 386 -8.94 -16.48 8.02
C VAL A 386 -9.20 -17.64 7.05
N ARG A 387 -9.13 -18.86 7.54
CA ARG A 387 -9.23 -20.06 6.71
C ARG A 387 -10.68 -20.48 6.49
N ARG A 388 -10.95 -21.04 5.30
CA ARG A 388 -12.19 -21.74 4.96
C ARG A 388 -13.44 -20.88 5.14
N CYS A 389 -13.44 -19.70 4.54
CA CYS A 389 -14.55 -18.76 4.51
C CYS A 389 -15.46 -19.06 3.31
N ALA A 390 -16.68 -19.51 3.54
CA ALA A 390 -17.67 -19.72 2.48
C ALA A 390 -18.42 -18.42 2.18
N VAL A 391 -18.55 -18.07 0.91
CA VAL A 391 -19.34 -16.91 0.49
C VAL A 391 -20.83 -17.30 0.49
N ILE A 392 -21.57 -16.82 1.48
CA ILE A 392 -22.99 -17.15 1.67
C ILE A 392 -23.93 -16.12 1.04
N TYR A 393 -23.44 -14.90 0.84
CA TYR A 393 -24.21 -13.81 0.22
C TYR A 393 -23.29 -12.89 -0.61
N LYS A 394 -23.80 -12.40 -1.75
CA LYS A 394 -23.14 -11.37 -2.55
C LYS A 394 -24.16 -10.53 -3.30
N HIS A 395 -24.06 -9.23 -3.16
CA HIS A 395 -24.82 -8.24 -3.92
C HIS A 395 -24.06 -6.93 -3.99
N GLN A 396 -23.74 -6.44 -5.19
CA GLN A 396 -22.93 -5.23 -5.39
C GLN A 396 -21.66 -5.25 -4.51
N LYS A 397 -21.46 -4.22 -3.68
CA LYS A 397 -20.32 -4.07 -2.76
C LYS A 397 -20.38 -4.94 -1.49
N TYR A 398 -21.48 -5.65 -1.29
CA TYR A 398 -21.73 -6.45 -0.08
C TYR A 398 -21.44 -7.91 -0.34
N THR A 399 -20.44 -8.45 0.31
CA THR A 399 -20.13 -9.89 0.30
C THR A 399 -20.10 -10.39 1.75
N VAL A 400 -20.86 -11.42 2.06
CA VAL A 400 -20.86 -12.02 3.40
C VAL A 400 -20.20 -13.38 3.33
N VAL A 401 -19.19 -13.55 4.19
CA VAL A 401 -18.49 -14.82 4.36
C VAL A 401 -18.74 -15.40 5.75
N LYS A 402 -18.72 -16.74 5.82
CA LYS A 402 -18.94 -17.48 7.07
C LYS A 402 -18.07 -18.72 7.13
N GLN A 403 -17.54 -19.00 8.30
CA GLN A 403 -16.91 -20.29 8.61
C GLN A 403 -17.96 -21.31 9.08
N LYS A 404 -17.72 -22.59 8.80
CA LYS A 404 -18.57 -23.69 9.35
C LYS A 404 -18.60 -23.58 10.88
N ASN A 405 -19.80 -23.56 11.45
CA ASN A 405 -20.05 -23.41 12.89
C ASN A 405 -19.56 -22.09 13.51
N GLY A 406 -19.27 -21.06 12.69
CA GLY A 406 -18.83 -19.74 13.13
C GLY A 406 -19.85 -18.63 12.85
N ARG A 407 -19.47 -17.39 13.18
CA ARG A 407 -20.20 -16.17 12.81
C ARG A 407 -19.94 -15.81 11.34
N ALA A 408 -20.87 -15.07 10.76
CA ALA A 408 -20.67 -14.41 9.49
C ALA A 408 -20.01 -13.03 9.68
N ILE A 409 -19.35 -12.53 8.64
CA ILE A 409 -18.80 -11.17 8.59
C ILE A 409 -19.00 -10.58 7.20
N LEU A 410 -19.25 -9.27 7.15
CA LEU A 410 -19.37 -8.51 5.91
C LEU A 410 -17.98 -8.12 5.39
N ILE A 411 -17.77 -8.30 4.10
CA ILE A 411 -16.70 -7.71 3.30
C ILE A 411 -17.33 -6.61 2.46
N TYR A 412 -16.87 -5.37 2.60
CA TYR A 412 -17.40 -4.22 1.91
C TYR A 412 -16.42 -3.66 0.89
N GLY A 413 -16.82 -3.62 -0.39
CA GLY A 413 -16.09 -2.94 -1.46
C GLY A 413 -14.88 -3.71 -2.04
N VAL A 414 -14.41 -4.79 -1.39
CA VAL A 414 -13.21 -5.54 -1.80
C VAL A 414 -13.47 -7.03 -2.02
N GLY A 415 -14.72 -7.41 -2.22
CA GLY A 415 -15.15 -8.80 -2.39
C GLY A 415 -15.40 -9.23 -3.84
N ASP A 416 -14.99 -8.48 -4.86
CA ASP A 416 -15.37 -8.72 -6.25
C ASP A 416 -14.88 -10.06 -6.79
N GLN A 417 -13.70 -10.51 -6.36
CA GLN A 417 -13.12 -11.81 -6.73
C GLN A 417 -13.78 -13.00 -6.02
N LEU A 418 -14.61 -12.75 -5.01
CA LEU A 418 -15.30 -13.77 -4.26
C LEU A 418 -16.59 -14.19 -4.99
N THR A 419 -16.81 -15.48 -5.16
CA THR A 419 -18.01 -16.03 -5.82
C THR A 419 -18.91 -16.71 -4.81
N ARG A 420 -20.20 -16.35 -4.80
CA ARG A 420 -21.20 -17.01 -3.95
C ARG A 420 -21.20 -18.52 -4.18
N GLY A 421 -21.22 -19.29 -3.11
CA GLY A 421 -21.19 -20.75 -3.16
C GLY A 421 -19.79 -21.36 -3.16
N ARG A 422 -18.74 -20.54 -3.19
CA ARG A 422 -17.35 -20.99 -3.11
C ARG A 422 -16.73 -20.67 -1.74
N MET A 423 -15.65 -21.37 -1.43
CA MET A 423 -14.88 -21.22 -0.20
C MET A 423 -13.48 -20.66 -0.50
N TYR A 424 -12.96 -19.85 0.42
CA TYR A 424 -11.67 -19.17 0.28
C TYR A 424 -10.91 -19.17 1.59
N HIS A 425 -9.57 -19.08 1.51
CA HIS A 425 -8.72 -18.52 2.53
C HIS A 425 -8.55 -17.03 2.25
N LEU A 426 -8.60 -16.20 3.30
CA LEU A 426 -8.57 -14.74 3.16
C LEU A 426 -7.51 -14.17 4.09
N THR A 427 -6.69 -13.25 3.59
CA THR A 427 -5.85 -12.41 4.44
C THR A 427 -6.50 -11.04 4.60
N VAL A 428 -6.93 -10.77 5.83
CA VAL A 428 -7.64 -9.55 6.22
C VAL A 428 -6.63 -8.50 6.67
N ASN A 429 -6.64 -7.34 6.02
CA ASN A 429 -5.69 -6.25 6.29
C ASN A 429 -6.33 -5.05 6.98
N LYS A 430 -7.65 -4.92 6.94
CA LYS A 430 -8.34 -3.81 7.62
C LYS A 430 -9.72 -4.21 8.12
N LEU A 431 -9.98 -3.84 9.37
CA LEU A 431 -11.28 -3.94 10.02
C LEU A 431 -11.82 -2.54 10.30
N LYS A 432 -13.10 -2.31 10.00
CA LYS A 432 -13.79 -1.06 10.27
C LYS A 432 -15.11 -1.33 10.98
N ARG A 433 -15.55 -0.41 11.85
CA ARG A 433 -16.93 -0.38 12.32
C ARG A 433 -17.68 0.74 11.60
N TYR A 434 -18.78 0.38 10.95
CA TYR A 434 -19.68 1.32 10.29
C TYR A 434 -21.05 1.24 10.98
N TYR A 435 -21.47 2.32 11.62
CA TYR A 435 -22.65 2.35 12.50
C TYR A 435 -22.74 1.17 13.48
N GLY A 436 -21.60 0.72 14.05
CA GLY A 436 -21.52 -0.40 14.98
C GLY A 436 -21.30 -1.77 14.35
N MET A 437 -21.59 -1.95 13.07
CA MET A 437 -21.36 -3.19 12.32
C MET A 437 -19.88 -3.37 11.96
N LEU A 438 -19.28 -4.50 12.31
CA LEU A 438 -17.91 -4.83 11.91
C LEU A 438 -17.89 -5.29 10.46
N GLU A 439 -16.98 -4.71 9.67
CA GLU A 439 -16.76 -5.05 8.28
C GLU A 439 -15.27 -5.18 7.95
N ILE A 440 -14.95 -6.02 6.97
CA ILE A 440 -13.64 -6.12 6.35
C ILE A 440 -13.63 -5.17 5.16
N THR A 441 -12.65 -4.27 5.09
CA THR A 441 -12.54 -3.25 4.04
C THR A 441 -11.22 -3.32 3.25
N GLU A 442 -10.34 -4.27 3.58
CA GLU A 442 -9.10 -4.50 2.83
C GLU A 442 -8.68 -5.97 2.96
N LEU A 443 -8.35 -6.59 1.82
CA LEU A 443 -7.85 -7.96 1.69
C LEU A 443 -6.56 -7.94 0.86
N SER A 444 -5.54 -8.74 1.24
CA SER A 444 -4.31 -8.88 0.44
C SER A 444 -4.21 -10.21 -0.29
N ASP A 445 -4.78 -11.28 0.27
CA ASP A 445 -4.79 -12.61 -0.34
C ASP A 445 -6.18 -13.21 -0.33
N ILE A 446 -6.56 -13.80 -1.48
CA ILE A 446 -7.83 -14.51 -1.68
C ILE A 446 -7.50 -15.84 -2.34
N GLU A 447 -7.44 -16.91 -1.54
CA GLU A 447 -7.12 -18.26 -2.04
C GLU A 447 -8.37 -19.11 -2.16
N PRO A 448 -8.76 -19.55 -3.37
CA PRO A 448 -9.88 -20.47 -3.52
C PRO A 448 -9.55 -21.83 -2.88
N VAL A 449 -10.56 -22.42 -2.25
CA VAL A 449 -10.51 -23.78 -1.72
C VAL A 449 -11.34 -24.67 -2.65
N GLU A 450 -10.75 -25.74 -3.17
CA GLU A 450 -11.39 -26.64 -4.14
C GLU A 450 -12.45 -27.58 -3.52
N GLU A 451 -12.86 -27.34 -2.28
CA GLU A 451 -13.87 -28.13 -1.63
C GLU A 451 -15.27 -27.60 -1.93
N ALA A 452 -16.14 -28.48 -2.40
CA ALA A 452 -17.56 -28.15 -2.59
C ALA A 452 -18.25 -27.93 -1.24
N ILE A 453 -18.99 -26.82 -1.12
CA ILE A 453 -19.75 -26.51 0.09
C ILE A 453 -21.22 -26.22 -0.25
N ASP A 454 -22.11 -26.84 0.50
CA ASP A 454 -23.53 -26.48 0.50
C ASP A 454 -23.75 -25.26 1.40
N THR A 455 -23.69 -24.07 0.79
CA THR A 455 -23.85 -22.81 1.54
C THR A 455 -25.24 -22.65 2.16
N LYS A 456 -26.27 -23.37 1.71
CA LYS A 456 -27.59 -23.33 2.34
C LYS A 456 -27.55 -23.81 3.80
N LYS A 457 -26.65 -24.75 4.11
CA LYS A 457 -26.45 -25.24 5.49
C LYS A 457 -25.79 -24.23 6.42
N LEU A 458 -25.20 -23.17 5.87
CA LEU A 458 -24.56 -22.08 6.62
C LEU A 458 -25.51 -20.91 6.89
N LEU A 459 -26.64 -20.84 6.18
CA LEU A 459 -27.68 -19.84 6.43
C LEU A 459 -28.42 -20.17 7.72
N ILE A 460 -28.83 -19.14 8.44
CA ILE A 460 -29.60 -19.35 9.65
C ILE A 460 -31.09 -19.59 9.34
N SER A 461 -31.67 -20.53 10.05
CA SER A 461 -33.13 -20.67 10.15
C SER A 461 -33.55 -19.97 11.46
N PRO A 462 -34.48 -19.02 11.41
CA PRO A 462 -34.80 -18.20 12.59
C PRO A 462 -35.29 -19.03 13.76
N GLY A 463 -36.17 -20.02 13.53
CA GLY A 463 -36.78 -20.78 14.60
C GLY A 463 -37.33 -19.84 15.70
N ASP A 464 -36.99 -20.15 16.95
CA ASP A 464 -37.33 -19.33 18.11
C ASP A 464 -36.29 -18.27 18.48
N ARG A 465 -35.35 -17.97 17.60
CA ARG A 465 -34.30 -17.00 17.86
C ARG A 465 -34.81 -15.55 17.82
N LEU A 466 -34.30 -14.75 18.74
CA LEU A 466 -34.49 -13.29 18.69
C LEU A 466 -33.54 -12.70 17.64
N LEU A 467 -34.07 -12.37 16.45
CA LEU A 467 -33.28 -11.84 15.34
C LEU A 467 -32.69 -10.45 15.61
N ALA A 468 -33.20 -9.74 16.61
CA ALA A 468 -32.64 -8.48 17.08
C ALA A 468 -31.41 -8.63 17.98
N ASP A 469 -30.90 -9.88 18.17
CA ASP A 469 -29.64 -10.10 18.88
C ASP A 469 -28.45 -9.58 18.08
N PRO A 470 -27.62 -8.67 18.62
CA PRO A 470 -26.44 -8.14 17.95
C PRO A 470 -25.42 -9.21 17.52
N VAL A 471 -25.42 -10.38 18.14
CA VAL A 471 -24.56 -11.51 17.76
C VAL A 471 -24.89 -12.01 16.36
N LEU A 472 -26.14 -11.84 15.89
CA LEU A 472 -26.59 -12.29 14.58
C LEU A 472 -26.35 -11.27 13.45
N VAL A 473 -25.78 -10.11 13.75
CA VAL A 473 -25.41 -9.13 12.73
C VAL A 473 -24.42 -9.75 11.75
N ASN A 474 -24.63 -9.50 10.45
CA ASN A 474 -23.97 -10.08 9.28
C ASN A 474 -24.42 -11.51 8.93
N GLU A 475 -25.25 -12.16 9.73
CA GLU A 475 -25.85 -13.45 9.34
C GLU A 475 -26.85 -13.27 8.19
N VAL A 476 -27.08 -14.36 7.45
CA VAL A 476 -28.06 -14.43 6.36
C VAL A 476 -29.12 -15.45 6.70
N ILE A 477 -30.37 -15.00 6.70
CA ILE A 477 -31.53 -15.84 6.97
C ILE A 477 -31.98 -16.53 5.70
N GLN A 478 -32.13 -17.84 5.73
CA GLN A 478 -32.56 -18.63 4.56
C GLN A 478 -34.00 -18.32 4.17
N LYS A 479 -34.92 -18.33 5.13
CA LYS A 479 -36.35 -18.03 4.94
C LYS A 479 -36.94 -17.48 6.24
N LEU A 480 -37.70 -16.40 6.13
CA LEU A 480 -38.45 -15.81 7.25
C LEU A 480 -39.83 -15.39 6.76
N GLN A 481 -40.86 -15.79 7.47
CA GLN A 481 -42.23 -15.41 7.18
C GLN A 481 -42.78 -14.51 8.29
N GLY A 482 -43.58 -13.52 7.92
CA GLY A 482 -44.18 -12.62 8.86
C GLY A 482 -45.16 -11.64 8.23
N VAL A 483 -45.64 -10.71 9.04
CA VAL A 483 -46.50 -9.59 8.63
C VAL A 483 -45.68 -8.30 8.67
N TYR A 484 -45.58 -7.62 7.56
CA TYR A 484 -44.95 -6.30 7.50
C TYR A 484 -45.92 -5.23 7.98
N GLN A 485 -45.51 -4.43 8.94
CA GLN A 485 -46.32 -3.33 9.47
C GLN A 485 -45.45 -2.13 9.81
N ASN A 486 -45.65 -1.02 9.11
CA ASN A 486 -45.03 0.28 9.39
C ASN A 486 -43.49 0.20 9.60
N GLY A 487 -42.77 -0.48 8.70
CA GLY A 487 -41.31 -0.60 8.76
C GLY A 487 -40.80 -1.78 9.62
N TRP A 488 -41.70 -2.56 10.21
CA TRP A 488 -41.36 -3.72 11.03
C TRP A 488 -41.90 -5.01 10.43
N LEU A 489 -41.14 -6.07 10.49
CA LEU A 489 -41.60 -7.42 10.25
C LEU A 489 -41.95 -8.08 11.58
N HIS A 490 -43.21 -8.43 11.78
CA HIS A 490 -43.71 -9.23 12.89
C HIS A 490 -43.61 -10.70 12.52
N TYR A 491 -42.91 -11.51 13.34
CA TYR A 491 -42.66 -12.93 13.07
C TYR A 491 -42.75 -13.77 14.36
N GLY A 492 -43.05 -15.05 14.23
CA GLY A 492 -43.21 -15.95 15.40
C GLY A 492 -44.20 -15.39 16.43
N ASP A 493 -43.99 -15.77 17.71
CA ASP A 493 -44.84 -15.29 18.77
C ASP A 493 -44.40 -13.91 19.28
N GLN A 494 -45.11 -12.85 18.83
CA GLN A 494 -44.95 -11.46 19.27
C GLN A 494 -43.56 -10.81 19.05
N ARG A 495 -42.74 -11.37 18.16
CA ARG A 495 -41.40 -10.82 17.84
C ARG A 495 -41.49 -9.87 16.67
N LYS A 496 -40.62 -8.86 16.67
CA LYS A 496 -40.48 -7.93 15.55
C LYS A 496 -39.03 -7.58 15.30
N ILE A 497 -38.72 -7.28 14.04
CA ILE A 497 -37.42 -6.76 13.61
C ILE A 497 -37.68 -5.70 12.54
N ARG A 498 -36.89 -4.66 12.49
CA ARG A 498 -37.00 -3.63 11.45
C ARG A 498 -36.71 -4.23 10.09
N LEU A 499 -37.50 -3.89 9.07
CA LEU A 499 -37.24 -4.18 7.67
C LEU A 499 -36.84 -2.89 6.97
N TYR A 500 -35.56 -2.80 6.59
CA TYR A 500 -35.00 -1.66 5.89
C TYR A 500 -34.78 -1.99 4.42
N ALA A 501 -35.11 -1.05 3.54
CA ALA A 501 -34.71 -1.08 2.13
C ALA A 501 -34.21 0.32 1.76
N LYS A 502 -33.06 0.40 1.06
CA LYS A 502 -32.54 1.64 0.51
C LYS A 502 -33.49 2.16 -0.58
N ASP A 503 -33.91 1.26 -1.48
CA ASP A 503 -34.99 1.52 -2.43
C ASP A 503 -36.35 1.24 -1.76
N LYS A 504 -37.07 2.29 -1.42
CA LYS A 504 -38.37 2.18 -0.75
C LYS A 504 -39.45 1.49 -1.56
N ALA A 505 -39.28 1.42 -2.90
CA ALA A 505 -40.21 0.70 -3.79
C ALA A 505 -40.20 -0.81 -3.55
N LEU A 506 -39.16 -1.35 -2.91
CA LEU A 506 -39.10 -2.78 -2.52
C LEU A 506 -39.96 -3.12 -1.30
N LEU A 507 -40.34 -2.13 -0.49
CA LEU A 507 -41.13 -2.38 0.71
C LEU A 507 -42.61 -2.63 0.34
N PRO A 508 -43.24 -3.67 0.91
CA PRO A 508 -44.63 -3.96 0.65
C PRO A 508 -45.56 -2.97 1.38
N GLU A 509 -46.82 -2.99 1.07
CA GLU A 509 -47.85 -2.25 1.81
C GLU A 509 -47.95 -2.75 3.26
N SER A 510 -48.26 -1.83 4.19
CA SER A 510 -48.44 -2.19 5.59
C SER A 510 -49.63 -3.15 5.77
N GLY A 511 -49.45 -4.19 6.56
CA GLY A 511 -50.42 -5.29 6.71
C GLY A 511 -50.13 -6.51 5.82
N SER A 512 -49.22 -6.41 4.85
CA SER A 512 -48.92 -7.53 3.93
C SER A 512 -48.27 -8.71 4.67
N ARG A 513 -48.73 -9.91 4.37
CA ARG A 513 -48.01 -11.16 4.72
C ARG A 513 -46.92 -11.41 3.69
N ILE A 514 -45.69 -11.60 4.16
CA ILE A 514 -44.51 -11.75 3.28
C ILE A 514 -43.65 -12.93 3.69
N ILE A 515 -42.94 -13.44 2.71
CA ILE A 515 -41.81 -14.39 2.90
C ILE A 515 -40.56 -13.69 2.42
N LEU A 516 -39.57 -13.57 3.29
CA LEU A 516 -38.23 -13.10 2.97
C LEU A 516 -37.30 -14.30 2.76
N ARG A 517 -36.44 -14.24 1.74
CA ARG A 517 -35.47 -15.29 1.42
C ARG A 517 -34.06 -14.72 1.26
N ASN A 518 -33.07 -15.42 1.79
CA ASN A 518 -31.65 -15.00 1.72
C ASN A 518 -31.46 -13.55 2.17
N ILE A 519 -32.14 -13.14 3.23
CA ILE A 519 -32.12 -11.79 3.75
C ILE A 519 -31.00 -11.61 4.76
N ARG A 520 -30.21 -10.56 4.65
CA ARG A 520 -29.11 -10.24 5.52
C ARG A 520 -29.58 -9.47 6.76
N ILE A 521 -28.98 -9.78 7.92
CA ILE A 521 -29.13 -8.96 9.12
C ILE A 521 -28.03 -7.88 9.10
N GLY A 522 -28.44 -6.65 8.88
CA GLY A 522 -27.58 -5.47 9.00
C GLY A 522 -27.66 -4.85 10.39
N PHE A 523 -27.02 -3.68 10.53
CA PHE A 523 -27.03 -2.91 11.78
C PHE A 523 -26.97 -1.41 11.48
N HIS A 524 -27.93 -0.69 12.06
CA HIS A 524 -27.94 0.77 12.10
C HIS A 524 -28.61 1.16 13.41
N ASP A 525 -27.81 1.44 14.44
CA ASP A 525 -28.20 1.64 15.84
C ASP A 525 -28.81 0.39 16.51
N HIS A 526 -29.43 -0.50 15.75
CA HIS A 526 -29.98 -1.79 16.15
C HIS A 526 -29.97 -2.77 14.97
N PRO A 527 -30.05 -4.10 15.22
CA PRO A 527 -30.16 -5.08 14.13
C PRO A 527 -31.41 -4.87 13.29
N GLU A 528 -31.26 -4.98 11.97
CA GLU A 528 -32.36 -4.84 11.00
C GLU A 528 -32.21 -5.82 9.85
N LEU A 529 -33.32 -6.22 9.22
CA LEU A 529 -33.32 -6.96 7.96
C LEU A 529 -33.09 -5.99 6.81
N VAL A 530 -32.13 -6.30 5.94
CA VAL A 530 -31.78 -5.42 4.81
C VAL A 530 -32.28 -6.04 3.52
N LEU A 531 -33.33 -5.44 2.94
CA LEU A 531 -33.92 -5.83 1.66
C LEU A 531 -33.21 -5.05 0.53
N GLU A 532 -32.46 -5.78 -0.29
CA GLU A 532 -31.59 -5.22 -1.32
C GLU A 532 -32.05 -5.56 -2.73
N GLN A 533 -32.92 -6.58 -2.91
CA GLN A 533 -33.38 -7.06 -4.21
C GLN A 533 -34.84 -7.51 -4.14
N ALA A 534 -35.58 -7.32 -5.24
CA ALA A 534 -36.99 -7.72 -5.34
C ALA A 534 -37.20 -9.25 -5.17
N ASN A 535 -36.23 -10.07 -5.59
CA ASN A 535 -36.32 -11.54 -5.46
C ASN A 535 -36.13 -12.05 -4.02
N GLN A 536 -35.83 -11.18 -3.08
CA GLN A 536 -35.73 -11.52 -1.66
C GLN A 536 -37.07 -11.48 -0.94
N ILE A 537 -38.12 -10.93 -1.54
CA ILE A 537 -39.43 -10.78 -0.94
C ILE A 537 -40.51 -11.41 -1.84
N GLU A 538 -41.44 -12.11 -1.23
CA GLU A 538 -42.61 -12.73 -1.86
C GLU A 538 -43.85 -12.36 -1.04
N LEU A 539 -44.88 -11.85 -1.70
CA LEU A 539 -46.18 -11.58 -1.08
C LEU A 539 -46.96 -12.90 -0.99
N VAL A 540 -47.42 -13.24 0.17
CA VAL A 540 -48.32 -14.36 0.41
C VAL A 540 -49.72 -13.92 0.05
N LYS A 541 -50.26 -14.39 -1.08
CA LYS A 541 -51.66 -14.17 -1.44
C LYS A 541 -52.54 -14.89 -0.39
N GLU A 542 -53.48 -14.20 0.19
CA GLU A 542 -54.54 -14.87 0.96
C GLU A 542 -55.29 -15.80 -0.03
N GLY A 543 -55.14 -17.10 0.25
CA GLY A 543 -55.90 -18.09 -0.51
C GLY A 543 -57.38 -17.82 -0.34
N SER A 544 -58.10 -17.68 -1.44
CA SER A 544 -59.54 -17.72 -1.45
C SER A 544 -59.95 -19.08 -0.85
N ASN A 545 -60.26 -19.11 0.43
CA ASN A 545 -61.02 -20.24 1.00
C ASN A 545 -62.35 -20.25 0.30
N GLY A 546 -62.47 -21.15 -0.70
CA GLY A 546 -63.74 -21.51 -1.29
C GLY A 546 -64.70 -21.96 -0.19
N ARG A 547 -65.86 -21.39 -0.25
CA ARG A 547 -67.05 -21.79 0.50
C ARG A 547 -67.34 -23.25 0.29
#